data_670873630ea66b1a7fff07ba9777c984
#
_entry.id   670873630ea66b1a7fff07ba9777c984
#
_cell.length_a   1.000
_cell.length_b   1.000
_cell.length_c   1.000
_cell.angle_alpha   90.00
_cell.angle_beta   90.00
_cell.angle_gamma   90.00
#
_symmetry.space_group_name_H-M   'P 1'
#
loop_
_entity.id
_entity.type
_entity.pdbx_description
1 polymer ?
#
loop_
_entity_poly.entity_id
_entity_poly.type
_entity_poly.pdbx_seq_one_letter_code
_entity_poly.pdbx_strand_id
1 'polypeptide(L)'
;MNELDALVNVDLETRTVKKELTSLNIVRIGTSGSLQADIPCDSFVMSQYGLGLDNMLRSYLIEEISETEMEEAFIKQTNWDMRKGRPYVISCSKTLEKRIESDKIFKGFTGTAGGFYGPQGRVVRLGIQDPELNAKMDSFNFNGTRMTNLEMETGAIYGLGKLLGHECLSLNAIIANRATGTFSGDPYKAVDELIEYTLNKLAN
;
A
#
# COMPACT_ATOMS: atom_id res chain seq x y z
N MET A 1 11.47 -6.73 -4.74
CA MET A 1 10.61 -7.79 -5.32
C MET A 1 11.39 -8.64 -6.31
N ASN A 2 11.92 -8.08 -7.42
CA ASN A 2 12.66 -8.86 -8.43
C ASN A 2 13.82 -9.69 -7.84
N GLU A 3 14.57 -9.14 -6.90
CA GLU A 3 15.69 -9.85 -6.25
C GLU A 3 15.22 -10.99 -5.36
N LEU A 4 14.10 -10.82 -4.63
CA LEU A 4 13.50 -11.91 -3.84
C LEU A 4 12.99 -13.03 -4.74
N ASP A 5 12.34 -12.69 -5.85
CA ASP A 5 11.93 -13.66 -6.87
C ASP A 5 13.14 -14.40 -7.45
N ALA A 6 14.19 -13.67 -7.83
CA ALA A 6 15.39 -14.25 -8.41
C ALA A 6 16.07 -15.27 -7.50
N LEU A 7 16.07 -15.06 -6.19
CA LEU A 7 16.64 -16.03 -5.23
C LEU A 7 15.95 -17.40 -5.27
N VAL A 8 14.65 -17.44 -5.55
CA VAL A 8 13.87 -18.68 -5.55
C VAL A 8 13.57 -19.22 -6.96
N ASN A 9 13.50 -18.35 -7.96
CA ASN A 9 12.98 -18.66 -9.30
C ASN A 9 14.03 -18.57 -10.44
N VAL A 10 15.24 -18.11 -10.14
CA VAL A 10 16.36 -18.06 -11.08
C VAL A 10 17.46 -19.00 -10.63
N ASP A 11 17.99 -19.79 -11.56
CA ASP A 11 19.24 -20.51 -11.37
C ASP A 11 20.39 -19.50 -11.49
N LEU A 12 21.11 -19.27 -10.37
CA LEU A 12 22.11 -18.22 -10.30
C LEU A 12 23.42 -18.57 -11.03
N GLU A 13 23.67 -19.86 -11.32
CA GLU A 13 24.84 -20.31 -12.08
C GLU A 13 24.60 -20.11 -13.60
N THR A 14 23.45 -20.57 -14.09
CA THR A 14 23.09 -20.47 -15.50
C THR A 14 22.42 -19.15 -15.86
N ARG A 15 21.95 -18.38 -14.88
CA ARG A 15 21.19 -17.13 -15.01
C ARG A 15 19.90 -17.29 -15.84
N THR A 16 19.28 -18.46 -15.72
CA THR A 16 18.01 -18.77 -16.41
C THR A 16 16.87 -18.94 -15.42
N VAL A 17 15.65 -18.65 -15.84
CA VAL A 17 14.46 -18.90 -15.05
C VAL A 17 14.26 -20.39 -14.87
N LYS A 18 13.96 -20.84 -13.67
CA LYS A 18 13.67 -22.25 -13.34
C LYS A 18 12.39 -22.73 -14.03
N LYS A 19 12.31 -24.01 -14.34
CA LYS A 19 11.11 -24.61 -14.95
C LYS A 19 9.92 -24.64 -13.99
N GLU A 20 10.19 -24.91 -12.71
CA GLU A 20 9.21 -24.91 -11.62
C GLU A 20 9.41 -23.66 -10.79
N LEU A 21 8.39 -22.82 -10.72
CA LEU A 21 8.42 -21.56 -9.98
C LEU A 21 7.87 -21.73 -8.58
N THR A 22 8.50 -21.07 -7.64
CA THR A 22 8.08 -21.00 -6.24
C THR A 22 7.33 -19.70 -5.99
N SER A 23 6.09 -19.79 -5.48
CA SER A 23 5.35 -18.64 -4.97
C SER A 23 5.75 -18.36 -3.51
N LEU A 24 6.09 -17.12 -3.22
CA LEU A 24 6.41 -16.65 -1.86
C LEU A 24 5.18 -16.00 -1.23
N ASN A 25 5.05 -16.15 0.09
CA ASN A 25 4.16 -15.34 0.93
C ASN A 25 4.96 -14.16 1.50
N ILE A 26 4.65 -12.95 1.05
CA ILE A 26 5.40 -11.74 1.40
C ILE A 26 4.49 -10.81 2.21
N VAL A 27 4.84 -10.58 3.47
CA VAL A 27 4.13 -9.63 4.34
C VAL A 27 5.05 -8.45 4.65
N ARG A 28 4.66 -7.26 4.15
CA ARG A 28 5.33 -6.01 4.51
C ARG A 28 4.76 -5.50 5.83
N ILE A 29 5.63 -5.20 6.77
CA ILE A 29 5.30 -4.43 7.98
C ILE A 29 5.97 -3.07 7.87
N GLY A 30 5.21 -2.01 7.99
CA GLY A 30 5.72 -0.66 7.87
C GLY A 30 4.98 0.35 8.73
N THR A 31 5.31 1.61 8.55
CA THR A 31 4.66 2.75 9.21
C THR A 31 3.98 3.63 8.19
N SER A 32 2.93 4.34 8.60
CA SER A 32 2.25 5.28 7.72
C SER A 32 1.51 6.39 8.50
N GLY A 33 0.98 7.35 7.77
CA GLY A 33 0.10 8.37 8.32
C GLY A 33 -1.35 8.10 7.91
N SER A 34 -2.27 8.03 8.89
CA SER A 34 -3.69 7.95 8.61
C SER A 34 -4.21 9.25 8.00
N LEU A 35 -5.18 9.11 7.09
CA LEU A 35 -5.99 10.21 6.55
C LEU A 35 -7.31 10.37 7.31
N GLN A 36 -7.76 9.34 8.02
CA GLN A 36 -9.07 9.25 8.65
C GLN A 36 -9.00 9.59 10.14
N ALA A 37 -9.87 10.49 10.62
CA ALA A 37 -9.88 10.91 12.02
C ALA A 37 -10.20 9.77 13.01
N ASP A 38 -10.98 8.77 12.57
CA ASP A 38 -11.38 7.60 13.36
C ASP A 38 -10.36 6.44 13.33
N ILE A 39 -9.22 6.60 12.64
CA ILE A 39 -8.09 5.67 12.70
C ILE A 39 -6.96 6.33 13.49
N PRO A 40 -6.92 6.18 14.83
CA PRO A 40 -5.96 6.87 15.68
C PRO A 40 -4.53 6.38 15.48
N CYS A 41 -3.56 7.14 16.02
CA CYS A 41 -2.19 6.64 16.16
C CYS A 41 -2.16 5.34 16.96
N ASP A 42 -1.13 4.54 16.72
CA ASP A 42 -0.89 3.21 17.30
C ASP A 42 -1.92 2.13 16.87
N SER A 43 -2.83 2.47 15.93
CA SER A 43 -3.69 1.49 15.25
C SER A 43 -2.94 0.74 14.16
N PHE A 44 -3.47 -0.43 13.81
CA PHE A 44 -2.97 -1.23 12.68
C PHE A 44 -3.90 -1.10 11.48
N VAL A 45 -3.31 -0.93 10.31
CA VAL A 45 -4.02 -0.89 9.03
C VAL A 45 -3.51 -2.00 8.12
N MET A 46 -4.42 -2.77 7.56
CA MET A 46 -4.20 -3.73 6.49
C MET A 46 -4.60 -3.08 5.16
N SER A 47 -3.69 -3.04 4.23
CA SER A 47 -3.93 -2.51 2.90
C SER A 47 -4.66 -3.53 2.04
N GLN A 48 -6.00 -3.43 1.91
CA GLN A 48 -6.75 -4.30 1.00
C GLN A 48 -6.40 -4.00 -0.46
N TYR A 49 -6.13 -2.73 -0.74
CA TYR A 49 -5.74 -2.23 -2.05
C TYR A 49 -4.56 -1.26 -1.92
N GLY A 50 -3.54 -1.46 -2.74
CA GLY A 50 -2.48 -0.50 -2.96
C GLY A 50 -2.85 0.42 -4.13
N LEU A 51 -3.08 1.71 -3.86
CA LEU A 51 -3.35 2.72 -4.87
C LEU A 51 -2.05 3.46 -5.17
N GLY A 52 -1.41 3.14 -6.30
CA GLY A 52 -0.14 3.73 -6.71
C GLY A 52 -0.31 5.08 -7.40
N LEU A 53 0.39 6.08 -6.87
CA LEU A 53 0.45 7.45 -7.39
C LEU A 53 1.84 7.77 -7.97
N ASP A 54 2.72 6.76 -8.02
CA ASP A 54 4.14 6.87 -8.37
C ASP A 54 4.45 6.54 -9.82
N ASN A 55 3.47 6.05 -10.58
CA ASN A 55 3.58 5.58 -11.96
C ASN A 55 4.52 4.38 -12.19
N MET A 56 5.15 3.81 -11.18
CA MET A 56 6.19 2.81 -11.33
C MET A 56 5.68 1.58 -12.09
N LEU A 57 4.52 1.08 -11.73
CA LEU A 57 3.96 -0.11 -12.38
C LEU A 57 3.49 0.11 -13.81
N ARG A 58 3.29 1.36 -14.25
CA ARG A 58 2.93 1.66 -15.65
C ARG A 58 4.05 1.34 -16.65
N SER A 59 5.23 0.97 -16.16
CA SER A 59 6.32 0.41 -16.96
C SER A 59 6.20 -1.10 -17.19
N TYR A 60 5.18 -1.77 -16.64
CA TYR A 60 4.91 -3.19 -16.75
C TYR A 60 3.52 -3.44 -17.33
N LEU A 61 3.26 -4.67 -17.78
CA LEU A 61 1.95 -5.11 -18.29
C LEU A 61 1.05 -5.44 -17.10
N ILE A 62 0.34 -4.45 -16.60
CA ILE A 62 -0.48 -4.57 -15.36
C ILE A 62 -1.99 -4.65 -15.61
N GLU A 63 -2.42 -4.65 -16.87
CA GLU A 63 -3.83 -4.58 -17.26
C GLU A 63 -4.65 -5.73 -16.68
N GLU A 64 -4.08 -6.95 -16.64
CA GLU A 64 -4.76 -8.14 -16.13
C GLU A 64 -4.84 -8.21 -14.60
N ILE A 65 -4.00 -7.45 -13.90
CA ILE A 65 -3.94 -7.46 -12.42
C ILE A 65 -4.50 -6.20 -11.77
N SER A 66 -4.82 -5.17 -12.56
CA SER A 66 -5.32 -3.88 -12.10
C SER A 66 -6.82 -3.89 -11.84
N GLU A 67 -7.24 -3.21 -10.80
CA GLU A 67 -8.65 -2.96 -10.47
C GLU A 67 -9.14 -1.70 -11.21
N THR A 68 -9.34 -1.81 -12.53
CA THR A 68 -9.58 -0.68 -13.43
C THR A 68 -10.80 0.19 -13.03
N GLU A 69 -11.89 -0.43 -12.55
CA GLU A 69 -13.07 0.32 -12.08
C GLU A 69 -12.74 1.22 -10.88
N MET A 70 -11.87 0.75 -9.98
CA MET A 70 -11.42 1.54 -8.83
C MET A 70 -10.48 2.67 -9.26
N GLU A 71 -9.63 2.44 -10.26
CA GLU A 71 -8.78 3.49 -10.84
C GLU A 71 -9.63 4.63 -11.42
N GLU A 72 -10.62 4.29 -12.24
CA GLU A 72 -11.52 5.26 -12.87
C GLU A 72 -12.34 6.03 -11.81
N ALA A 73 -12.84 5.32 -10.78
CA ALA A 73 -13.57 5.96 -9.69
C ALA A 73 -12.68 6.97 -8.94
N PHE A 74 -11.43 6.59 -8.64
CA PHE A 74 -10.46 7.49 -8.00
C PHE A 74 -10.17 8.71 -8.85
N ILE A 75 -9.85 8.53 -10.14
CA ILE A 75 -9.57 9.61 -11.08
C ILE A 75 -10.74 10.59 -11.15
N LYS A 76 -11.95 10.07 -11.29
CA LYS A 76 -13.17 10.87 -11.39
C LYS A 76 -13.48 11.62 -10.09
N GLN A 77 -13.49 10.92 -8.95
CA GLN A 77 -13.87 11.50 -7.67
C GLN A 77 -12.88 12.56 -7.20
N THR A 78 -11.57 12.33 -7.39
CA THR A 78 -10.52 13.26 -6.98
C THR A 78 -10.22 14.35 -8.01
N ASN A 79 -10.85 14.30 -9.19
CA ASN A 79 -10.47 15.12 -10.34
C ASN A 79 -8.95 15.08 -10.57
N TRP A 80 -8.42 13.86 -10.65
CA TRP A 80 -6.97 13.61 -10.70
C TRP A 80 -6.34 14.24 -11.93
N ASP A 81 -5.30 15.02 -11.73
CA ASP A 81 -4.55 15.62 -12.83
C ASP A 81 -3.66 14.56 -13.51
N MET A 82 -4.02 14.18 -14.73
CA MET A 82 -3.32 13.15 -15.50
C MET A 82 -1.86 13.53 -15.85
N ARG A 83 -1.46 14.78 -15.65
CA ARG A 83 -0.03 15.18 -15.75
C ARG A 83 0.82 14.59 -14.64
N LYS A 84 0.22 14.18 -13.52
CA LYS A 84 0.87 13.39 -12.46
C LYS A 84 1.06 11.91 -12.84
N GLY A 85 0.52 11.49 -13.99
CA GLY A 85 0.42 10.12 -14.45
C GLY A 85 -0.87 9.44 -14.00
N ARG A 86 -1.20 8.32 -14.65
CA ARG A 86 -2.40 7.55 -14.34
C ARG A 86 -2.19 6.70 -13.08
N PRO A 87 -2.99 6.87 -12.03
CA PRO A 87 -2.96 5.98 -10.87
C PRO A 87 -3.24 4.53 -11.26
N TYR A 88 -2.80 3.59 -10.44
CA TYR A 88 -3.12 2.18 -10.56
C TYR A 88 -3.62 1.63 -9.22
N VAL A 89 -4.47 0.61 -9.25
CA VAL A 89 -4.98 -0.05 -8.05
C VAL A 89 -4.75 -1.55 -8.15
N ILE A 90 -4.09 -2.11 -7.15
CA ILE A 90 -3.82 -3.55 -7.07
C ILE A 90 -4.32 -4.09 -5.74
N SER A 91 -5.10 -5.17 -5.77
CA SER A 91 -5.58 -5.84 -4.55
C SER A 91 -4.51 -6.70 -3.89
N CYS A 92 -4.60 -6.86 -2.57
CA CYS A 92 -3.73 -7.75 -1.80
C CYS A 92 -4.05 -9.23 -2.06
N SER A 93 -3.22 -10.12 -1.52
CA SER A 93 -3.51 -11.55 -1.41
C SER A 93 -4.72 -11.81 -0.53
N LYS A 94 -5.75 -12.46 -1.07
CA LYS A 94 -6.94 -12.85 -0.31
C LYS A 94 -6.66 -13.96 0.70
N THR A 95 -5.68 -14.80 0.42
CA THR A 95 -5.21 -15.85 1.34
C THR A 95 -4.57 -15.26 2.58
N LEU A 96 -3.63 -14.32 2.40
CA LEU A 96 -2.97 -13.64 3.51
C LEU A 96 -3.93 -12.69 4.25
N GLU A 97 -4.83 -12.01 3.54
CA GLU A 97 -5.88 -11.18 4.17
C GLU A 97 -6.68 -11.98 5.18
N LYS A 98 -7.27 -13.12 4.76
CA LYS A 98 -8.08 -13.99 5.63
C LYS A 98 -7.31 -14.52 6.83
N ARG A 99 -6.02 -14.81 6.64
CA ARG A 99 -5.18 -15.34 7.72
C ARG A 99 -4.86 -14.31 8.79
N ILE A 100 -4.69 -13.05 8.39
CA ILE A 100 -4.21 -11.98 9.29
C ILE A 100 -5.34 -11.10 9.82
N GLU A 101 -6.50 -11.06 9.15
CA GLU A 101 -7.59 -10.18 9.55
C GLU A 101 -8.11 -10.44 10.98
N SER A 102 -8.60 -9.39 11.61
CA SER A 102 -9.35 -9.39 12.86
C SER A 102 -10.12 -8.08 13.02
N ASP A 103 -10.94 -8.00 14.05
CA ASP A 103 -11.66 -6.79 14.48
C ASP A 103 -10.74 -5.67 14.98
N LYS A 104 -9.47 -5.97 15.25
CA LYS A 104 -8.45 -5.02 15.74
C LYS A 104 -7.72 -4.28 14.63
N ILE A 105 -7.95 -4.62 13.36
CA ILE A 105 -7.21 -4.07 12.24
C ILE A 105 -8.15 -3.32 11.29
N PHE A 106 -7.81 -2.07 10.99
CA PHE A 106 -8.53 -1.28 9.97
C PHE A 106 -8.16 -1.77 8.58
N LYS A 107 -9.10 -1.67 7.64
CA LYS A 107 -8.90 -2.12 6.26
C LYS A 107 -9.34 -1.05 5.27
N GLY A 108 -8.64 -0.96 4.12
CA GLY A 108 -9.01 -0.04 3.05
C GLY A 108 -7.92 0.14 2.00
N PHE A 109 -7.98 1.27 1.30
CA PHE A 109 -6.94 1.67 0.35
C PHE A 109 -5.76 2.30 1.08
N THR A 110 -4.56 1.90 0.70
CA THR A 110 -3.31 2.57 1.05
C THR A 110 -2.77 3.29 -0.17
N GLY A 111 -2.59 4.60 -0.08
CA GLY A 111 -1.97 5.38 -1.16
C GLY A 111 -0.45 5.25 -1.13
N THR A 112 0.12 4.82 -2.25
CA THR A 112 1.57 4.70 -2.45
C THR A 112 2.06 5.88 -3.25
N ALA A 113 2.75 6.81 -2.59
CA ALA A 113 3.23 8.04 -3.20
C ALA A 113 4.69 7.94 -3.61
N GLY A 114 5.06 8.54 -4.75
CA GLY A 114 6.43 8.59 -5.25
C GLY A 114 7.38 9.52 -4.48
N GLY A 115 6.98 10.04 -3.32
CA GLY A 115 7.81 10.90 -2.49
C GLY A 115 7.11 11.34 -1.21
N PHE A 116 7.90 11.74 -0.21
CA PHE A 116 7.41 12.05 1.14
C PHE A 116 6.73 13.43 1.26
N TYR A 117 7.21 14.45 0.52
CA TYR A 117 6.73 15.83 0.66
C TYR A 117 5.57 16.15 -0.28
N GLY A 118 5.83 16.81 -1.40
CA GLY A 118 4.82 17.27 -2.36
C GLY A 118 3.91 16.15 -2.88
N PRO A 119 4.42 14.94 -3.23
CA PRO A 119 3.57 13.83 -3.65
C PRO A 119 2.57 13.35 -2.59
N GLN A 120 2.83 13.64 -1.32
CA GLN A 120 1.89 13.38 -0.21
C GLN A 120 1.22 14.65 0.34
N GLY A 121 1.20 15.73 -0.42
CA GLY A 121 0.52 16.97 -0.04
C GLY A 121 1.21 17.78 1.07
N ARG A 122 2.50 17.52 1.36
CA ARG A 122 3.26 18.29 2.36
C ARG A 122 3.95 19.49 1.74
N VAL A 123 3.75 20.63 2.35
CA VAL A 123 4.39 21.90 1.97
C VAL A 123 5.40 22.29 3.04
N VAL A 124 6.65 22.54 2.63
CA VAL A 124 7.68 23.15 3.48
C VAL A 124 8.00 24.54 2.94
N ARG A 125 8.66 24.63 1.79
CA ARG A 125 9.01 25.88 1.11
C ARG A 125 8.41 25.95 -0.30
N LEU A 126 8.41 24.83 -1.01
CA LEU A 126 7.87 24.76 -2.36
C LEU A 126 6.36 24.56 -2.31
N GLY A 127 5.61 25.33 -3.08
CA GLY A 127 4.19 25.09 -3.32
C GLY A 127 3.97 23.75 -4.02
N ILE A 128 2.82 23.13 -3.74
CA ILE A 128 2.39 21.90 -4.39
C ILE A 128 1.37 22.21 -5.49
N GLN A 129 1.30 21.34 -6.48
CA GLN A 129 0.42 21.49 -7.64
C GLN A 129 -1.06 21.39 -7.27
N ASP A 130 -1.40 20.56 -6.27
CA ASP A 130 -2.76 20.35 -5.80
C ASP A 130 -2.84 20.51 -4.27
N PRO A 131 -3.18 21.71 -3.78
CA PRO A 131 -3.31 21.97 -2.34
C PRO A 131 -4.40 21.15 -1.65
N GLU A 132 -5.40 20.67 -2.41
CA GLU A 132 -6.52 19.87 -1.89
C GLU A 132 -6.26 18.35 -1.93
N LEU A 133 -5.07 17.92 -2.32
CA LEU A 133 -4.74 16.50 -2.52
C LEU A 133 -5.14 15.62 -1.33
N ASN A 134 -4.81 16.04 -0.11
CA ASN A 134 -5.14 15.26 1.08
C ASN A 134 -6.65 15.18 1.34
N ALA A 135 -7.39 16.26 1.16
CA ALA A 135 -8.85 16.28 1.29
C ALA A 135 -9.54 15.40 0.23
N LYS A 136 -9.05 15.42 -1.01
CA LYS A 136 -9.52 14.56 -2.08
C LYS A 136 -9.27 13.08 -1.78
N MET A 137 -8.09 12.74 -1.27
CA MET A 137 -7.78 11.37 -0.88
C MET A 137 -8.60 10.91 0.34
N ASP A 138 -8.73 11.75 1.37
CA ASP A 138 -9.55 11.47 2.54
C ASP A 138 -11.00 11.16 2.17
N SER A 139 -11.56 11.92 1.23
CA SER A 139 -12.94 11.75 0.76
C SER A 139 -13.17 10.56 -0.18
N PHE A 140 -12.10 9.92 -0.69
CA PHE A 140 -12.24 8.82 -1.63
C PHE A 140 -12.89 7.60 -0.99
N ASN A 141 -13.97 7.12 -1.64
CA ASN A 141 -14.69 5.93 -1.24
C ASN A 141 -15.18 5.16 -2.48
N PHE A 142 -14.90 3.88 -2.53
CA PHE A 142 -15.40 2.97 -3.54
C PHE A 142 -16.19 1.84 -2.88
N ASN A 143 -17.52 1.87 -3.03
CA ASN A 143 -18.44 0.85 -2.49
C ASN A 143 -18.21 0.56 -0.99
N GLY A 144 -18.00 1.60 -0.17
CA GLY A 144 -17.76 1.50 1.26
C GLY A 144 -16.29 1.30 1.66
N THR A 145 -15.40 1.00 0.72
CA THR A 145 -13.96 0.95 0.96
C THR A 145 -13.35 2.35 0.78
N ARG A 146 -12.69 2.86 1.81
CA ARG A 146 -12.12 4.21 1.83
C ARG A 146 -10.61 4.22 1.83
N MET A 147 -10.02 5.36 1.51
CA MET A 147 -8.60 5.60 1.70
C MET A 147 -8.28 5.68 3.20
N THR A 148 -7.36 4.85 3.69
CA THR A 148 -7.01 4.81 5.11
C THR A 148 -5.74 5.57 5.43
N ASN A 149 -4.70 5.42 4.62
CA ASN A 149 -3.36 5.92 4.92
C ASN A 149 -2.51 6.16 3.68
N LEU A 150 -1.39 6.85 3.87
CA LEU A 150 -0.37 7.10 2.84
C LEU A 150 0.99 6.58 3.28
N GLU A 151 1.68 5.92 2.35
CA GLU A 151 3.06 5.41 2.46
C GLU A 151 3.74 5.42 1.07
N MET A 152 4.76 4.61 0.83
CA MET A 152 5.59 4.75 -0.37
C MET A 152 5.92 3.43 -1.09
N GLU A 153 5.38 2.25 -0.70
CA GLU A 153 5.83 0.94 -1.21
C GLU A 153 4.71 -0.05 -1.59
N THR A 154 3.55 -0.01 -0.92
CA THR A 154 2.50 -1.05 -1.00
C THR A 154 2.02 -1.34 -2.41
N GLY A 155 1.70 -0.31 -3.20
CA GLY A 155 1.22 -0.49 -4.57
C GLY A 155 2.23 -1.23 -5.43
N ALA A 156 3.50 -0.86 -5.30
CA ALA A 156 4.62 -1.48 -5.99
C ALA A 156 4.82 -2.95 -5.59
N ILE A 157 4.77 -3.25 -4.29
CA ILE A 157 4.92 -4.61 -3.77
C ILE A 157 3.79 -5.50 -4.28
N TYR A 158 2.54 -5.01 -4.27
CA TYR A 158 1.39 -5.79 -4.75
C TYR A 158 1.48 -6.07 -6.24
N GLY A 159 1.79 -5.06 -7.05
CA GLY A 159 1.86 -5.23 -8.49
C GLY A 159 2.99 -6.15 -8.92
N LEU A 160 4.22 -5.90 -8.46
CA LEU A 160 5.35 -6.77 -8.77
C LEU A 160 5.16 -8.17 -8.21
N GLY A 161 4.59 -8.30 -7.01
CA GLY A 161 4.29 -9.60 -6.42
C GLY A 161 3.32 -10.41 -7.29
N LYS A 162 2.19 -9.83 -7.69
CA LYS A 162 1.22 -10.49 -8.56
C LYS A 162 1.81 -10.86 -9.93
N LEU A 163 2.56 -9.96 -10.56
CA LEU A 163 3.21 -10.23 -11.85
C LEU A 163 4.21 -11.39 -11.78
N LEU A 164 4.87 -11.55 -10.63
CA LEU A 164 5.85 -12.62 -10.36
C LEU A 164 5.20 -13.89 -9.77
N GLY A 165 3.89 -13.90 -9.53
CA GLY A 165 3.18 -15.06 -9.00
C GLY A 165 3.33 -15.26 -7.49
N HIS A 166 3.58 -14.18 -6.74
CA HIS A 166 3.71 -14.19 -5.28
C HIS A 166 2.44 -13.69 -4.59
N GLU A 167 2.23 -14.13 -3.35
CA GLU A 167 1.18 -13.66 -2.45
C GLU A 167 1.72 -12.51 -1.59
N CYS A 168 1.11 -11.32 -1.67
CA CYS A 168 1.60 -10.14 -0.97
C CYS A 168 0.52 -9.49 -0.08
N LEU A 169 0.92 -9.06 1.12
CA LEU A 169 0.10 -8.27 2.02
C LEU A 169 0.95 -7.18 2.68
N SER A 170 0.39 -5.98 2.85
CA SER A 170 1.02 -4.88 3.55
C SER A 170 0.22 -4.48 4.78
N LEU A 171 0.94 -4.37 5.90
CA LEU A 171 0.43 -3.92 7.18
C LEU A 171 1.18 -2.67 7.61
N ASN A 172 0.47 -1.73 8.22
CA ASN A 172 1.03 -0.46 8.66
C ASN A 172 0.65 -0.16 10.11
N ALA A 173 1.64 0.19 10.94
CA ALA A 173 1.40 0.88 12.19
C ALA A 173 1.18 2.37 11.88
N ILE A 174 0.11 2.94 12.40
CA ILE A 174 -0.22 4.36 12.22
C ILE A 174 0.58 5.18 13.23
N ILE A 175 1.61 5.88 12.76
CA ILE A 175 2.48 6.71 13.62
C ILE A 175 2.14 8.19 13.59
N ALA A 176 1.26 8.60 12.68
CA ALA A 176 0.73 9.95 12.58
C ALA A 176 -0.70 9.92 12.07
N ASN A 177 -1.54 10.85 12.51
CA ASN A 177 -2.87 11.06 11.96
C ASN A 177 -2.96 12.47 11.38
N ARG A 178 -3.16 12.57 10.07
CA ARG A 178 -3.19 13.84 9.33
C ARG A 178 -4.47 14.62 9.54
N ALA A 179 -5.59 13.93 9.79
CA ALA A 179 -6.88 14.57 10.01
C ALA A 179 -6.94 15.26 11.39
N THR A 180 -6.29 14.68 12.41
CA THR A 180 -6.28 15.21 13.77
C THR A 180 -4.99 15.96 14.12
N GLY A 181 -3.94 15.86 13.32
CA GLY A 181 -2.63 16.46 13.58
C GLY A 181 -1.88 15.80 14.75
N THR A 182 -2.23 14.55 15.09
CA THR A 182 -1.61 13.82 16.21
C THR A 182 -0.49 12.89 15.74
N PHE A 183 0.40 12.55 16.67
CA PHE A 183 1.51 11.63 16.45
C PHE A 183 1.54 10.56 17.52
N SER A 184 2.10 9.39 17.18
CA SER A 184 2.38 8.33 18.16
C SER A 184 3.36 8.83 19.24
N GLY A 185 3.08 8.45 20.48
CA GLY A 185 3.99 8.71 21.59
C GLY A 185 5.19 7.75 21.61
N ASP A 186 5.04 6.55 21.06
CA ASP A 186 6.09 5.54 20.94
C ASP A 186 5.91 4.72 19.64
N PRO A 187 6.38 5.25 18.50
CA PRO A 187 6.21 4.57 17.22
C PRO A 187 6.97 3.23 17.11
N TYR A 188 8.05 3.04 17.88
CA TYR A 188 8.79 1.78 17.90
C TYR A 188 7.97 0.67 18.55
N LYS A 189 7.34 0.98 19.69
CA LYS A 189 6.43 0.04 20.36
C LYS A 189 5.27 -0.36 19.46
N ALA A 190 4.65 0.59 18.76
CA ALA A 190 3.56 0.30 17.83
C ALA A 190 3.99 -0.65 16.70
N VAL A 191 5.22 -0.50 16.20
CA VAL A 191 5.79 -1.41 15.18
C VAL A 191 6.05 -2.80 15.77
N ASP A 192 6.64 -2.89 16.96
CA ASP A 192 6.93 -4.18 17.63
C ASP A 192 5.63 -4.95 17.89
N GLU A 193 4.58 -4.27 18.37
CA GLU A 193 3.26 -4.87 18.57
C GLU A 193 2.62 -5.36 17.26
N LEU A 194 2.80 -4.63 16.15
CA LEU A 194 2.34 -5.08 14.83
C LEU A 194 3.13 -6.30 14.34
N ILE A 195 4.44 -6.36 14.58
CA ILE A 195 5.29 -7.53 14.26
C ILE A 195 4.79 -8.74 15.03
N GLU A 196 4.62 -8.62 16.35
CA GLU A 196 4.13 -9.70 17.21
C GLU A 196 2.75 -10.17 16.78
N TYR A 197 1.81 -9.25 16.54
CA TYR A 197 0.48 -9.55 16.01
C TYR A 197 0.57 -10.39 14.72
N THR A 198 1.38 -9.94 13.78
CA THR A 198 1.52 -10.58 12.48
C THR A 198 2.11 -11.99 12.59
N LEU A 199 3.20 -12.14 13.36
CA LEU A 199 3.84 -13.44 13.57
C LEU A 199 2.89 -14.44 14.25
N ASN A 200 2.13 -14.00 15.27
CA ASN A 200 1.14 -14.83 15.93
C ASN A 200 0.03 -15.30 14.97
N LYS A 201 -0.39 -14.45 14.02
CA LYS A 201 -1.38 -14.82 12.99
C LYS A 201 -0.81 -15.77 11.94
N LEU A 202 0.47 -15.67 11.62
CA LEU A 202 1.13 -16.53 10.64
C LEU A 202 1.54 -17.90 11.24
N ALA A 203 1.69 -18.00 12.55
CA ALA A 203 2.08 -19.25 13.24
C ALA A 203 0.89 -20.19 13.48
N ASN A 204 -0.34 -19.66 13.51
CA ASN A 204 -1.60 -20.42 13.71
C ASN A 204 -2.31 -20.66 12.38
#